data_407c26c30b25496b434b9e80501c19cb
#
_entry.id   407c26c30b25496b434b9e80501c19cb
#
_cell.length_a   1.000
_cell.length_b   1.000
_cell.length_c   1.000
_cell.angle_alpha   90.00
_cell.angle_beta   90.00
_cell.angle_gamma   90.00
#
_symmetry.space_group_name_H-M   'P 1'
#
loop_
_entity.id
_entity.type
_entity.pdbx_description
1 polymer ?
#
loop_
_entity_poly.entity_id
_entity_poly.type
_entity_poly.pdbx_seq_one_letter_code
_entity_poly.pdbx_strand_id
1 'polypeptide(L)'
;MTNYPYKTREGGATVTVFVPYDCGNHCPFCINKQEYENPVGFSLEKICESIRTMDEITPKCDFVFTGGEPFADLDALQTMLDQIPTTHRVFINTTLPPLQGATEDDLVAFTEKNKDKITCINCSRHVVKYVAECSDDIFSRIAVPVRVNCVLYKDYPKENLKPYLDRFKPYGVSVQFRFDYTDTTPENLYEEESDKILHDLKDLFHYTGMDGCRMRCGYHFDYDGMELTYHKTLPYSTILEEDENGQTYRILYDIIVKQTGQIHSDWDGTVMDVDAYRNVVFEPYDLVVREGYINE
;
A
#
# COMPACT_ATOMS: atom_id res chain seq x y z
N MET A 1 -21.95 -0.02 22.73
CA MET A 1 -20.52 -0.03 22.39
C MET A 1 -19.96 1.30 22.82
N THR A 2 -18.82 1.33 23.51
CA THR A 2 -18.15 2.58 23.92
C THR A 2 -17.63 3.25 22.66
N ASN A 3 -18.09 4.47 22.39
CA ASN A 3 -17.71 5.21 21.18
C ASN A 3 -16.43 6.00 21.50
N TYR A 4 -15.27 5.43 21.17
CA TYR A 4 -13.99 6.10 21.34
C TYR A 4 -13.75 7.10 20.20
N PRO A 5 -13.18 8.29 20.47
CA PRO A 5 -12.81 9.21 19.41
C PRO A 5 -11.75 8.61 18.49
N TYR A 6 -11.80 8.98 17.22
CA TYR A 6 -10.80 8.54 16.24
C TYR A 6 -9.54 9.39 16.33
N LYS A 7 -8.41 8.75 16.08
CA LYS A 7 -7.11 9.38 15.91
C LYS A 7 -6.42 8.75 14.71
N THR A 8 -5.71 9.54 13.91
CA THR A 8 -4.91 8.97 12.81
C THR A 8 -3.64 8.33 13.35
N ARG A 9 -3.05 7.43 12.60
CA ARG A 9 -1.65 7.06 12.79
C ARG A 9 -0.74 8.26 12.55
N GLU A 10 0.55 8.12 12.90
CA GLU A 10 1.56 9.13 12.61
C GLU A 10 1.59 9.47 11.10
N GLY A 11 1.50 10.77 10.79
CA GLY A 11 1.52 11.28 9.43
C GLY A 11 0.20 11.20 8.65
N GLY A 12 -0.90 10.79 9.29
CA GLY A 12 -2.23 10.70 8.69
C GLY A 12 -2.70 9.26 8.47
N ALA A 13 -3.84 9.09 7.83
CA ALA A 13 -4.41 7.80 7.52
C ALA A 13 -4.02 7.32 6.10
N THR A 14 -4.00 6.02 5.88
CA THR A 14 -4.07 5.44 4.53
C THR A 14 -5.53 5.27 4.16
N VAL A 15 -5.92 5.67 2.96
CA VAL A 15 -7.25 5.43 2.38
C VAL A 15 -7.09 4.51 1.19
N THR A 16 -7.35 3.24 1.40
CA THR A 16 -7.28 2.20 0.36
C THR A 16 -8.57 2.20 -0.44
N VAL A 17 -8.48 2.55 -1.73
CA VAL A 17 -9.62 2.62 -2.63
C VAL A 17 -9.64 1.41 -3.54
N PHE A 18 -10.70 0.62 -3.45
CA PHE A 18 -10.90 -0.52 -4.33
C PHE A 18 -11.47 -0.09 -5.67
N VAL A 19 -10.70 -0.31 -6.73
CA VAL A 19 -11.23 -0.10 -8.08
C VAL A 19 -12.26 -1.18 -8.43
N PRO A 20 -13.28 -0.83 -9.24
CA PRO A 20 -14.41 -1.73 -9.53
C PRO A 20 -14.13 -2.78 -10.61
N TYR A 21 -12.88 -3.05 -10.95
CA TYR A 21 -12.54 -3.92 -12.07
C TYR A 21 -11.92 -5.22 -11.65
N ASP A 22 -12.15 -6.25 -12.49
CA ASP A 22 -11.48 -7.52 -12.38
C ASP A 22 -9.97 -7.40 -12.61
N CYS A 23 -9.25 -8.37 -12.06
CA CYS A 23 -7.84 -8.55 -12.32
C CYS A 23 -7.63 -9.87 -13.07
N GLY A 24 -6.93 -9.83 -14.19
CA GLY A 24 -6.59 -11.04 -14.96
C GLY A 24 -5.56 -11.96 -14.28
N ASN A 25 -5.09 -11.60 -13.08
CA ASN A 25 -4.11 -12.36 -12.31
C ASN A 25 -4.79 -13.12 -11.16
N HIS A 26 -4.24 -14.29 -10.81
CA HIS A 26 -4.73 -15.16 -9.74
C HIS A 26 -3.64 -15.42 -8.71
N CYS A 27 -3.13 -14.35 -8.07
CA CYS A 27 -2.07 -14.46 -7.08
C CYS A 27 -2.54 -15.25 -5.85
N PRO A 28 -1.78 -16.24 -5.36
CA PRO A 28 -2.22 -17.06 -4.22
C PRO A 28 -2.31 -16.27 -2.90
N PHE A 29 -1.58 -15.18 -2.79
CA PHE A 29 -1.55 -14.23 -1.66
C PHE A 29 -2.42 -12.98 -1.89
N CYS A 30 -3.36 -13.00 -2.83
CA CYS A 30 -4.19 -11.83 -3.14
C CYS A 30 -5.11 -11.50 -1.97
N ILE A 31 -4.98 -10.28 -1.40
CA ILE A 31 -5.83 -9.79 -0.32
C ILE A 31 -7.28 -9.54 -0.77
N ASN A 32 -7.48 -9.39 -2.08
CA ASN A 32 -8.78 -9.06 -2.68
C ASN A 32 -9.53 -10.30 -3.18
N LYS A 33 -9.08 -11.49 -2.81
CA LYS A 33 -9.62 -12.76 -3.32
C LYS A 33 -11.11 -12.92 -3.06
N GLN A 34 -11.55 -12.50 -1.87
CA GLN A 34 -12.97 -12.57 -1.48
C GLN A 34 -13.87 -11.67 -2.34
N GLU A 35 -13.34 -10.54 -2.80
CA GLU A 35 -14.10 -9.58 -3.64
C GLU A 35 -14.37 -10.17 -5.04
N TYR A 36 -13.50 -11.04 -5.55
CA TYR A 36 -13.69 -11.73 -6.82
C TYR A 36 -14.60 -12.96 -6.70
N GLU A 37 -14.48 -13.68 -5.60
CA GLU A 37 -15.31 -14.86 -5.34
C GLU A 37 -16.77 -14.48 -5.03
N ASN A 38 -16.99 -13.29 -4.48
CA ASN A 38 -18.30 -12.77 -4.09
C ASN A 38 -18.47 -11.31 -4.57
N PRO A 39 -18.61 -11.05 -5.86
CA PRO A 39 -18.73 -9.69 -6.38
C PRO A 39 -20.03 -9.04 -5.85
N VAL A 40 -19.86 -7.91 -5.16
CA VAL A 40 -20.97 -7.16 -4.54
C VAL A 40 -21.50 -6.02 -5.42
N GLY A 41 -21.14 -5.99 -6.67
CA GLY A 41 -21.42 -4.87 -7.57
C GLY A 41 -20.53 -3.66 -7.29
N PHE A 42 -20.58 -2.67 -8.15
CA PHE A 42 -19.77 -1.47 -7.98
C PHE A 42 -20.51 -0.19 -8.38
N SER A 43 -20.01 0.95 -7.90
CA SER A 43 -20.49 2.26 -8.31
C SER A 43 -19.33 3.27 -8.29
N LEU A 44 -18.88 3.64 -9.48
CA LEU A 44 -17.85 4.67 -9.64
C LEU A 44 -18.28 6.00 -9.00
N GLU A 45 -19.53 6.40 -9.17
CA GLU A 45 -20.09 7.60 -8.55
C GLU A 45 -19.95 7.59 -7.03
N LYS A 46 -20.36 6.49 -6.37
CA LYS A 46 -20.26 6.37 -4.92
C LYS A 46 -18.82 6.28 -4.42
N ILE A 47 -17.92 5.65 -5.19
CA ILE A 47 -16.50 5.66 -4.86
C ILE A 47 -15.97 7.10 -4.88
N CYS A 48 -16.31 7.89 -5.93
CA CYS A 48 -15.93 9.28 -6.02
C CYS A 48 -16.53 10.14 -4.88
N GLU A 49 -17.77 9.87 -4.47
CA GLU A 49 -18.38 10.52 -3.29
C GLU A 49 -17.60 10.20 -2.01
N SER A 50 -17.21 8.96 -1.84
CA SER A 50 -16.43 8.53 -0.66
C SER A 50 -15.03 9.12 -0.65
N ILE A 51 -14.37 9.23 -1.81
CA ILE A 51 -13.08 9.92 -1.93
C ILE A 51 -13.22 11.40 -1.49
N ARG A 52 -14.25 12.11 -1.98
CA ARG A 52 -14.52 13.49 -1.56
C ARG A 52 -14.82 13.61 -0.07
N THR A 53 -15.60 12.67 0.46
CA THR A 53 -15.88 12.62 1.90
C THR A 53 -14.58 12.46 2.70
N MET A 54 -13.67 11.58 2.27
CA MET A 54 -12.40 11.39 2.95
C MET A 54 -11.48 12.61 2.85
N ASP A 55 -11.45 13.30 1.71
CA ASP A 55 -10.75 14.58 1.55
C ASP A 55 -11.27 15.66 2.55
N GLU A 56 -12.60 15.78 2.67
CA GLU A 56 -13.22 16.76 3.56
C GLU A 56 -12.93 16.53 5.05
N ILE A 57 -12.84 15.26 5.48
CA ILE A 57 -12.77 14.92 6.90
C ILE A 57 -11.38 14.48 7.37
N THR A 58 -10.44 14.25 6.46
CA THR A 58 -9.08 13.83 6.80
C THR A 58 -8.08 14.93 6.48
N PRO A 59 -7.42 15.55 7.49
CA PRO A 59 -6.48 16.64 7.27
C PRO A 59 -5.35 16.29 6.30
N LYS A 60 -4.88 15.05 6.34
CA LYS A 60 -3.90 14.50 5.42
C LYS A 60 -4.06 12.98 5.35
N CYS A 61 -4.02 12.42 4.14
CA CYS A 61 -4.03 10.98 3.94
C CYS A 61 -3.22 10.56 2.71
N ASP A 62 -2.97 9.26 2.63
CA ASP A 62 -2.38 8.60 1.48
C ASP A 62 -3.47 7.80 0.79
N PHE A 63 -3.90 8.21 -0.40
CA PHE A 63 -4.81 7.42 -1.20
C PHE A 63 -4.05 6.31 -1.92
N VAL A 64 -4.50 5.07 -1.74
CA VAL A 64 -3.88 3.89 -2.36
C VAL A 64 -4.92 3.18 -3.22
N PHE A 65 -4.82 3.29 -4.53
CA PHE A 65 -5.67 2.56 -5.44
C PHE A 65 -5.22 1.10 -5.55
N THR A 66 -6.15 0.20 -5.33
CA THR A 66 -5.97 -1.26 -5.35
C THR A 66 -7.28 -1.94 -5.77
N GLY A 67 -7.46 -3.19 -5.45
CA GLY A 67 -8.67 -3.94 -5.79
C GLY A 67 -8.38 -4.95 -6.87
N GLY A 68 -8.99 -4.81 -8.05
CA GLY A 68 -8.61 -5.52 -9.27
C GLY A 68 -7.29 -5.00 -9.84
N GLU A 69 -7.33 -4.55 -11.06
CA GLU A 69 -6.19 -3.89 -11.71
C GLU A 69 -6.56 -2.41 -11.98
N PRO A 70 -5.97 -1.45 -11.25
CA PRO A 70 -6.32 -0.03 -11.42
C PRO A 70 -6.15 0.49 -12.85
N PHE A 71 -5.18 -0.01 -13.60
CA PHE A 71 -4.97 0.37 -14.99
C PHE A 71 -5.85 -0.39 -16.01
N ALA A 72 -6.77 -1.23 -15.54
CA ALA A 72 -7.73 -1.88 -16.45
C ALA A 72 -8.71 -0.91 -17.10
N ASP A 73 -9.01 0.22 -16.43
CA ASP A 73 -9.88 1.29 -16.98
C ASP A 73 -9.29 2.65 -16.61
N LEU A 74 -8.55 3.25 -17.55
CA LEU A 74 -7.85 4.52 -17.34
C LEU A 74 -8.81 5.71 -17.19
N ASP A 75 -9.98 5.68 -17.84
CA ASP A 75 -10.96 6.78 -17.76
C ASP A 75 -11.61 6.83 -16.39
N ALA A 76 -11.97 5.67 -15.86
CA ALA A 76 -12.52 5.61 -14.53
C ALA A 76 -11.48 5.89 -13.45
N LEU A 77 -10.24 5.41 -13.59
CA LEU A 77 -9.15 5.78 -12.69
C LEU A 77 -8.90 7.30 -12.74
N GLN A 78 -8.91 7.92 -13.93
CA GLN A 78 -8.80 9.38 -14.06
C GLN A 78 -9.93 10.09 -13.33
N THR A 79 -11.16 9.60 -13.47
CA THR A 79 -12.33 10.17 -12.79
C THR A 79 -12.17 10.14 -11.26
N MET A 80 -11.63 9.07 -10.70
CA MET A 80 -11.33 8.96 -9.27
C MET A 80 -10.17 9.87 -8.85
N LEU A 81 -9.08 9.91 -9.63
CA LEU A 81 -7.92 10.79 -9.37
C LEU A 81 -8.31 12.27 -9.37
N ASP A 82 -9.28 12.65 -10.20
CA ASP A 82 -9.74 14.04 -10.29
C ASP A 82 -10.53 14.50 -9.05
N GLN A 83 -10.94 13.58 -8.19
CA GLN A 83 -11.55 13.90 -6.89
C GLN A 83 -10.51 14.21 -5.80
N ILE A 84 -9.22 13.90 -6.02
CA ILE A 84 -8.18 14.01 -4.99
C ILE A 84 -7.36 15.29 -5.22
N PRO A 85 -7.34 16.23 -4.25
CA PRO A 85 -6.45 17.39 -4.28
C PRO A 85 -4.97 16.99 -4.14
N THR A 86 -4.08 17.85 -4.62
CA THR A 86 -2.63 17.64 -4.54
C THR A 86 -2.05 17.74 -3.11
N THR A 87 -2.87 18.07 -2.13
CA THR A 87 -2.49 18.05 -0.70
C THR A 87 -2.30 16.64 -0.15
N HIS A 88 -2.92 15.66 -0.79
CA HIS A 88 -2.79 14.23 -0.46
C HIS A 88 -1.77 13.55 -1.36
N ARG A 89 -1.18 12.46 -0.86
CA ARG A 89 -0.33 11.59 -1.67
C ARG A 89 -1.18 10.52 -2.33
N VAL A 90 -0.81 10.12 -3.54
CA VAL A 90 -1.52 9.09 -4.30
C VAL A 90 -0.57 7.98 -4.71
N PHE A 91 -0.94 6.75 -4.38
CA PHE A 91 -0.22 5.54 -4.74
C PHE A 91 -1.14 4.62 -5.56
N ILE A 92 -0.57 3.93 -6.54
CA ILE A 92 -1.31 2.98 -7.37
C ILE A 92 -0.62 1.62 -7.31
N ASN A 93 -1.34 0.61 -6.80
CA ASN A 93 -0.86 -0.77 -6.78
C ASN A 93 -1.32 -1.47 -8.07
N THR A 94 -0.39 -1.89 -8.91
CA THR A 94 -0.69 -2.43 -10.23
C THR A 94 0.30 -3.50 -10.65
N THR A 95 -0.07 -4.34 -11.60
CA THR A 95 0.87 -5.23 -12.30
C THR A 95 1.45 -4.59 -13.56
N LEU A 96 1.01 -3.41 -13.95
CA LEU A 96 1.33 -2.72 -15.20
C LEU A 96 1.18 -3.63 -16.44
N PRO A 97 0.16 -4.47 -16.55
CA PRO A 97 -0.04 -5.21 -17.77
C PRO A 97 -0.78 -4.36 -18.77
N PRO A 98 -0.56 -4.54 -20.05
CA PRO A 98 -1.47 -4.06 -21.08
C PRO A 98 -2.74 -4.91 -21.02
N LEU A 99 -3.69 -4.53 -20.15
CA LEU A 99 -4.95 -5.24 -19.97
C LEU A 99 -6.09 -4.48 -20.63
N GLN A 100 -7.04 -5.26 -21.19
CA GLN A 100 -8.36 -4.78 -21.60
C GLN A 100 -8.33 -3.59 -22.59
N GLY A 101 -7.36 -3.57 -23.50
CA GLY A 101 -7.28 -2.55 -24.55
C GLY A 101 -6.33 -1.39 -24.27
N ALA A 102 -5.85 -1.19 -23.06
CA ALA A 102 -4.78 -0.24 -22.79
C ALA A 102 -3.43 -0.81 -23.26
N THR A 103 -2.66 -0.01 -23.94
CA THR A 103 -1.29 -0.33 -24.37
C THR A 103 -0.28 0.24 -23.39
N GLU A 104 0.99 -0.20 -23.48
CA GLU A 104 2.07 0.42 -22.72
C GLU A 104 2.17 1.94 -22.99
N ASP A 105 1.93 2.37 -24.23
CA ASP A 105 1.93 3.78 -24.60
C ASP A 105 0.80 4.56 -23.93
N ASP A 106 -0.40 3.96 -23.78
CA ASP A 106 -1.50 4.56 -23.04
C ASP A 106 -1.15 4.72 -21.55
N LEU A 107 -0.49 3.73 -20.94
CA LEU A 107 -0.04 3.80 -19.55
C LEU A 107 1.01 4.91 -19.35
N VAL A 108 1.97 5.01 -20.28
CA VAL A 108 2.99 6.07 -20.25
C VAL A 108 2.34 7.45 -20.39
N ALA A 109 1.42 7.62 -21.36
CA ALA A 109 0.68 8.86 -21.55
C ALA A 109 -0.16 9.24 -20.31
N PHE A 110 -0.81 8.26 -19.68
CA PHE A 110 -1.58 8.46 -18.46
C PHE A 110 -0.70 8.93 -17.29
N THR A 111 0.48 8.32 -17.11
CA THR A 111 1.41 8.73 -16.04
C THR A 111 1.99 10.10 -16.29
N GLU A 112 2.31 10.47 -17.54
CA GLU A 112 2.76 11.82 -17.90
C GLU A 112 1.68 12.88 -17.60
N LYS A 113 0.43 12.59 -17.94
CA LYS A 113 -0.73 13.47 -17.66
C LYS A 113 -0.92 13.71 -16.15
N ASN A 114 -0.63 12.71 -15.33
CA ASN A 114 -0.92 12.71 -13.89
C ASN A 114 0.34 12.80 -13.02
N LYS A 115 1.50 13.18 -13.56
CA LYS A 115 2.78 13.18 -12.85
C LYS A 115 2.81 14.05 -11.60
N ASP A 116 2.01 15.12 -11.57
CA ASP A 116 1.93 16.02 -10.41
C ASP A 116 0.93 15.52 -9.34
N LYS A 117 0.10 14.53 -9.67
CA LYS A 117 -0.87 13.91 -8.76
C LYS A 117 -0.39 12.58 -8.18
N ILE A 118 0.23 11.73 -9.01
CA ILE A 118 0.67 10.41 -8.59
C ILE A 118 2.02 10.49 -7.90
N THR A 119 2.05 10.12 -6.63
CA THR A 119 3.27 10.11 -5.82
C THR A 119 4.18 8.95 -6.19
N CYS A 120 3.60 7.75 -6.38
CA CYS A 120 4.37 6.55 -6.72
C CYS A 120 3.45 5.46 -7.29
N ILE A 121 3.97 4.70 -8.25
CA ILE A 121 3.37 3.46 -8.73
C ILE A 121 4.08 2.29 -8.04
N ASN A 122 3.30 1.46 -7.35
CA ASN A 122 3.75 0.21 -6.76
C ASN A 122 3.50 -0.92 -7.75
N CYS A 123 4.54 -1.31 -8.47
CA CYS A 123 4.45 -2.33 -9.52
C CYS A 123 4.71 -3.73 -8.97
N SER A 124 3.74 -4.61 -9.08
CA SER A 124 3.87 -6.00 -8.63
C SER A 124 4.77 -6.80 -9.56
N ARG A 125 5.90 -7.27 -9.05
CA ARG A 125 6.81 -8.23 -9.65
C ARG A 125 7.27 -9.18 -8.56
N HIS A 126 7.39 -10.45 -8.85
CA HIS A 126 7.69 -11.45 -7.82
C HIS A 126 8.89 -12.31 -8.21
N VAL A 127 9.62 -12.83 -7.20
CA VAL A 127 10.74 -13.78 -7.41
C VAL A 127 10.24 -15.02 -8.13
N VAL A 128 9.05 -15.51 -7.74
CA VAL A 128 8.31 -16.54 -8.48
C VAL A 128 7.20 -15.85 -9.26
N LYS A 129 7.11 -16.10 -10.54
CA LYS A 129 6.18 -15.41 -11.43
C LYS A 129 4.73 -15.79 -11.15
N TYR A 130 3.97 -14.92 -10.52
CA TYR A 130 2.54 -15.09 -10.23
C TYR A 130 1.64 -14.18 -11.07
N VAL A 131 2.19 -13.14 -11.69
CA VAL A 131 1.45 -12.15 -12.46
C VAL A 131 1.89 -12.13 -13.91
N ALA A 132 1.01 -11.71 -14.81
CA ALA A 132 1.41 -11.35 -16.15
C ALA A 132 2.24 -10.05 -16.07
N GLU A 133 3.37 -10.01 -16.76
CA GLU A 133 4.31 -8.91 -16.74
C GLU A 133 4.53 -8.38 -18.14
N CYS A 134 4.47 -7.06 -18.31
CA CYS A 134 5.01 -6.38 -19.49
C CYS A 134 6.55 -6.31 -19.41
N SER A 135 7.19 -5.76 -20.45
CA SER A 135 8.64 -5.50 -20.42
C SER A 135 8.99 -4.53 -19.31
N ASP A 136 10.11 -4.76 -18.62
CA ASP A 136 10.63 -3.85 -17.59
C ASP A 136 11.10 -2.51 -18.18
N ASP A 137 11.31 -2.43 -19.50
CA ASP A 137 11.65 -1.17 -20.19
C ASP A 137 10.61 -0.07 -19.96
N ILE A 138 9.37 -0.44 -19.60
CA ILE A 138 8.31 0.51 -19.24
C ILE A 138 8.74 1.41 -18.06
N PHE A 139 9.56 0.90 -17.13
CA PHE A 139 10.02 1.69 -15.98
C PHE A 139 10.84 2.92 -16.37
N SER A 140 11.55 2.86 -17.50
CA SER A 140 12.29 4.01 -18.06
C SER A 140 11.38 5.03 -18.75
N ARG A 141 10.14 4.67 -19.05
CA ARG A 141 9.19 5.48 -19.83
C ARG A 141 8.14 6.15 -18.94
N ILE A 142 7.88 5.60 -17.76
CA ILE A 142 6.90 6.13 -16.80
C ILE A 142 7.42 7.43 -16.19
N ALA A 143 6.56 8.46 -16.18
CA ALA A 143 6.92 9.82 -15.74
C ALA A 143 6.90 10.04 -14.22
N VAL A 144 6.46 9.05 -13.45
CA VAL A 144 6.33 9.11 -11.98
C VAL A 144 7.24 8.08 -11.32
N PRO A 145 7.61 8.27 -10.05
CA PRO A 145 8.38 7.27 -9.31
C PRO A 145 7.71 5.89 -9.34
N VAL A 146 8.51 4.85 -9.58
CA VAL A 146 8.08 3.46 -9.54
C VAL A 146 8.82 2.73 -8.45
N ARG A 147 8.08 1.95 -7.67
CA ARG A 147 8.61 1.00 -6.71
C ARG A 147 8.10 -0.39 -7.06
N VAL A 148 9.01 -1.34 -7.15
CA VAL A 148 8.67 -2.74 -7.37
C VAL A 148 8.21 -3.35 -6.04
N ASN A 149 7.01 -3.93 -6.01
CA ASN A 149 6.48 -4.66 -4.86
C ASN A 149 6.56 -6.17 -5.10
N CYS A 150 7.17 -6.87 -4.16
CA CYS A 150 7.35 -8.32 -4.20
C CYS A 150 6.85 -8.96 -2.90
N VAL A 151 5.79 -9.74 -2.96
CA VAL A 151 5.40 -10.61 -1.85
C VAL A 151 6.33 -11.82 -1.84
N LEU A 152 7.03 -12.03 -0.74
CA LEU A 152 7.82 -13.23 -0.49
C LEU A 152 6.90 -14.30 0.09
N TYR A 153 6.29 -15.06 -0.82
CA TYR A 153 5.26 -16.04 -0.49
C TYR A 153 5.85 -17.43 -0.27
N LYS A 154 5.55 -18.01 0.90
CA LYS A 154 5.99 -19.37 1.29
C LYS A 154 7.49 -19.62 1.04
N ASP A 155 7.79 -20.76 0.39
CA ASP A 155 9.17 -21.19 0.14
C ASP A 155 9.79 -20.49 -1.08
N TYR A 156 9.90 -19.16 -1.04
CA TYR A 156 10.59 -18.42 -2.09
C TYR A 156 12.08 -18.84 -2.15
N PRO A 157 12.68 -18.91 -3.35
CA PRO A 157 14.08 -19.31 -3.50
C PRO A 157 15.00 -18.14 -3.11
N LYS A 158 15.60 -18.20 -1.90
CA LYS A 158 16.51 -17.18 -1.36
C LYS A 158 17.66 -16.85 -2.32
N GLU A 159 18.19 -17.85 -2.98
CA GLU A 159 19.29 -17.73 -3.96
C GLU A 159 18.92 -16.89 -5.19
N ASN A 160 17.63 -16.74 -5.48
CA ASN A 160 17.16 -15.96 -6.62
C ASN A 160 16.91 -14.48 -6.27
N LEU A 161 17.04 -14.06 -5.00
CA LEU A 161 16.78 -12.67 -4.60
C LEU A 161 17.75 -11.68 -5.27
N LYS A 162 19.06 -11.98 -5.32
CA LYS A 162 20.03 -11.11 -5.99
C LYS A 162 19.80 -11.05 -7.51
N PRO A 163 19.68 -12.17 -8.25
CA PRO A 163 19.34 -12.14 -9.67
C PRO A 163 18.02 -11.41 -9.97
N TYR A 164 17.02 -11.55 -9.08
CA TYR A 164 15.76 -10.82 -9.19
C TYR A 164 15.96 -9.31 -9.06
N LEU A 165 16.76 -8.83 -8.10
CA LEU A 165 17.07 -7.42 -7.91
C LEU A 165 17.92 -6.85 -9.06
N ASP A 166 18.90 -7.61 -9.56
CA ASP A 166 19.74 -7.19 -10.68
C ASP A 166 18.95 -6.88 -11.94
N ARG A 167 17.78 -7.48 -12.11
CA ARG A 167 16.83 -7.18 -13.19
C ARG A 167 16.37 -5.72 -13.18
N PHE A 168 16.26 -5.11 -11.98
CA PHE A 168 15.70 -3.78 -11.82
C PHE A 168 16.75 -2.66 -11.68
N LYS A 169 18.00 -2.99 -11.41
CA LYS A 169 19.10 -2.00 -11.28
C LYS A 169 19.20 -1.03 -12.45
N PRO A 170 19.04 -1.45 -13.73
CA PRO A 170 19.15 -0.54 -14.86
C PRO A 170 18.11 0.59 -14.87
N TYR A 171 17.00 0.42 -14.15
CA TYR A 171 15.87 1.34 -14.17
C TYR A 171 15.84 2.31 -12.98
N GLY A 172 16.73 2.16 -12.00
CA GLY A 172 16.79 3.03 -10.82
C GLY A 172 15.54 3.00 -9.94
N VAL A 173 14.79 1.90 -9.96
CA VAL A 173 13.59 1.71 -9.13
C VAL A 173 13.98 1.12 -7.77
N SER A 174 13.26 1.50 -6.71
CA SER A 174 13.35 0.84 -5.41
C SER A 174 12.54 -0.45 -5.38
N VAL A 175 12.89 -1.36 -4.46
CA VAL A 175 12.16 -2.63 -4.30
C VAL A 175 11.64 -2.75 -2.88
N GLN A 176 10.36 -3.06 -2.76
CA GLN A 176 9.72 -3.36 -1.50
C GLN A 176 9.32 -4.83 -1.43
N PHE A 177 9.95 -5.55 -0.51
CA PHE A 177 9.50 -6.87 -0.12
C PHE A 177 8.35 -6.78 0.88
N ARG A 178 7.41 -7.71 0.78
CA ARG A 178 6.28 -7.81 1.68
C ARG A 178 6.14 -9.21 2.24
N PHE A 179 5.79 -9.28 3.51
CA PHE A 179 5.35 -10.52 4.14
C PHE A 179 3.97 -10.93 3.60
N ASP A 180 3.69 -12.22 3.53
CA ASP A 180 2.36 -12.72 3.20
C ASP A 180 1.39 -12.39 4.35
N TYR A 181 0.33 -11.64 4.05
CA TYR A 181 -0.64 -11.20 5.06
C TYR A 181 -1.37 -12.37 5.72
N THR A 182 -1.49 -13.53 5.05
CA THR A 182 -2.18 -14.70 5.59
C THR A 182 -1.48 -15.32 6.79
N ASP A 183 -0.18 -15.06 6.94
CA ASP A 183 0.65 -15.58 8.02
C ASP A 183 0.94 -14.54 9.12
N THR A 184 0.43 -13.30 8.99
CA THR A 184 0.66 -12.24 9.98
C THR A 184 -0.39 -12.27 11.07
N THR A 185 0.06 -12.33 12.32
CA THR A 185 -0.79 -12.20 13.53
C THR A 185 -0.28 -11.05 14.41
N PRO A 186 -1.08 -10.50 15.34
CA PRO A 186 -0.60 -9.49 16.28
C PRO A 186 0.62 -9.96 17.08
N GLU A 187 0.68 -11.25 17.39
CA GLU A 187 1.74 -11.84 18.19
C GLU A 187 3.07 -11.93 17.43
N ASN A 188 3.02 -12.35 16.13
CA ASN A 188 4.25 -12.55 15.36
C ASN A 188 4.75 -11.28 14.65
N LEU A 189 3.98 -10.20 14.64
CA LEU A 189 4.34 -8.96 13.97
C LEU A 189 5.68 -8.38 14.48
N TYR A 190 5.94 -8.50 15.78
CA TYR A 190 7.13 -7.95 16.44
C TYR A 190 8.21 -9.00 16.74
N GLU A 191 7.97 -10.27 16.38
CA GLU A 191 8.95 -11.34 16.60
C GLU A 191 10.00 -11.37 15.49
N GLU A 192 11.10 -10.62 15.67
CA GLU A 192 12.21 -10.62 14.72
C GLU A 192 12.95 -11.95 14.68
N GLU A 193 13.05 -12.65 15.79
CA GLU A 193 13.80 -13.91 15.90
C GLU A 193 13.22 -15.04 15.06
N SER A 194 11.90 -15.06 14.87
CA SER A 194 11.21 -16.06 14.06
C SER A 194 10.99 -15.64 12.60
N ASP A 195 11.30 -14.37 12.25
CA ASP A 195 11.08 -13.82 10.91
C ASP A 195 12.16 -14.28 9.93
N LYS A 196 11.89 -15.41 9.26
CA LYS A 196 12.79 -15.98 8.26
C LYS A 196 13.13 -14.98 7.15
N ILE A 197 12.19 -14.17 6.69
CA ILE A 197 12.41 -13.20 5.61
C ILE A 197 13.42 -12.16 6.07
N LEU A 198 13.22 -11.60 7.26
CA LEU A 198 14.14 -10.61 7.83
C LEU A 198 15.56 -11.16 7.94
N HIS A 199 15.71 -12.41 8.43
CA HIS A 199 17.01 -13.06 8.50
C HIS A 199 17.64 -13.26 7.12
N ASP A 200 16.88 -13.76 6.16
CA ASP A 200 17.37 -13.98 4.79
C ASP A 200 17.82 -12.66 4.14
N LEU A 201 17.10 -11.56 4.38
CA LEU A 201 17.47 -10.25 3.85
C LEU A 201 18.71 -9.67 4.56
N LYS A 202 18.81 -9.79 5.90
CA LYS A 202 20.00 -9.38 6.66
C LYS A 202 21.27 -10.16 6.26
N ASP A 203 21.13 -11.42 5.86
CA ASP A 203 22.25 -12.25 5.36
C ASP A 203 22.73 -11.83 3.98
N LEU A 204 21.85 -11.31 3.13
CA LEU A 204 22.13 -11.05 1.72
C LEU A 204 22.46 -9.59 1.42
N PHE A 205 21.91 -8.64 2.21
CA PHE A 205 21.92 -7.22 1.92
C PHE A 205 22.38 -6.41 3.13
N HIS A 206 22.90 -5.21 2.87
CA HIS A 206 23.32 -4.30 3.93
C HIS A 206 22.10 -3.69 4.62
N TYR A 207 21.90 -4.04 5.91
CA TYR A 207 20.81 -3.47 6.72
C TYR A 207 21.15 -2.02 7.09
N THR A 208 20.23 -1.09 6.82
CA THR A 208 20.43 0.35 7.05
C THR A 208 19.53 0.93 8.14
N GLY A 209 18.56 0.18 8.64
CA GLY A 209 17.70 0.63 9.74
C GLY A 209 16.25 0.16 9.61
N MET A 210 15.38 0.70 10.47
CA MET A 210 13.95 0.44 10.40
C MET A 210 13.13 1.73 10.53
N ASP A 211 11.85 1.67 10.17
CA ASP A 211 10.94 2.79 10.31
C ASP A 211 10.88 3.29 11.76
N GLY A 212 10.97 4.61 11.93
CA GLY A 212 10.86 5.28 13.22
C GLY A 212 9.41 5.36 13.76
N CYS A 213 8.42 4.80 13.07
CA CYS A 213 7.05 4.79 13.55
C CYS A 213 6.86 3.77 14.69
N ARG A 214 5.80 3.96 15.50
CA ARG A 214 5.51 3.07 16.64
C ARG A 214 5.29 1.60 16.25
N MET A 215 4.88 1.35 15.00
CA MET A 215 4.60 0.00 14.50
C MET A 215 5.87 -0.79 14.14
N ARG A 216 6.98 -0.13 13.83
CA ARG A 216 8.26 -0.78 13.47
C ARG A 216 8.10 -1.90 12.45
N CYS A 217 7.22 -1.70 11.47
CA CYS A 217 6.88 -2.75 10.51
C CYS A 217 7.71 -2.70 9.23
N GLY A 218 8.53 -1.66 9.04
CA GLY A 218 9.39 -1.47 7.87
C GLY A 218 10.87 -1.55 8.21
N TYR A 219 11.61 -2.36 7.46
CA TYR A 219 13.06 -2.54 7.56
C TYR A 219 13.71 -2.08 6.26
N HIS A 220 14.85 -1.40 6.36
CA HIS A 220 15.56 -0.81 5.23
C HIS A 220 16.88 -1.51 4.97
N PHE A 221 17.20 -1.68 3.68
CA PHE A 221 18.45 -2.29 3.24
C PHE A 221 18.97 -1.57 2.02
N ASP A 222 20.25 -1.75 1.75
CA ASP A 222 20.92 -1.34 0.52
C ASP A 222 21.47 -2.56 -0.22
N TYR A 223 21.32 -2.57 -1.53
CA TYR A 223 21.95 -3.53 -2.42
C TYR A 223 22.64 -2.80 -3.55
N ASP A 224 23.95 -2.52 -3.40
CA ASP A 224 24.78 -1.81 -4.38
C ASP A 224 24.17 -0.47 -4.83
N GLY A 225 23.62 0.31 -3.89
CA GLY A 225 22.98 1.60 -4.13
C GLY A 225 21.49 1.51 -4.51
N MET A 226 20.90 0.32 -4.58
CA MET A 226 19.47 0.14 -4.73
C MET A 226 18.82 0.13 -3.33
N GLU A 227 17.86 1.03 -3.12
CA GLU A 227 17.05 1.04 -1.90
C GLU A 227 16.10 -0.17 -1.87
N LEU A 228 16.19 -0.94 -0.80
CA LEU A 228 15.29 -2.05 -0.53
C LEU A 228 14.55 -1.77 0.78
N THR A 229 13.27 -2.12 0.80
CA THR A 229 12.48 -2.13 2.02
C THR A 229 11.82 -3.48 2.22
N TYR A 230 11.64 -3.89 3.47
CA TYR A 230 10.83 -5.04 3.83
C TYR A 230 9.74 -4.57 4.79
N HIS A 231 8.48 -4.72 4.39
CA HIS A 231 7.34 -4.34 5.18
C HIS A 231 6.54 -5.57 5.62
N LYS A 232 6.36 -5.71 6.92
CA LYS A 232 5.37 -6.62 7.48
C LYS A 232 3.97 -6.07 7.24
N THR A 233 3.05 -6.93 6.89
CA THR A 233 1.64 -6.57 6.76
C THR A 233 1.02 -6.47 8.15
N LEU A 234 0.35 -5.37 8.46
CA LEU A 234 -0.37 -5.23 9.72
C LEU A 234 -1.58 -6.16 9.73
N PRO A 235 -1.81 -6.93 10.81
CA PRO A 235 -2.95 -7.83 10.93
C PRO A 235 -4.26 -7.11 11.28
N TYR A 236 -4.21 -5.78 11.39
CA TYR A 236 -5.33 -4.92 11.72
C TYR A 236 -5.19 -3.57 11.03
N SER A 237 -6.31 -2.89 10.80
CA SER A 237 -6.35 -1.49 10.33
C SER A 237 -6.78 -0.51 11.42
N THR A 238 -7.29 -1.02 12.54
CA THR A 238 -7.74 -0.21 13.67
C THR A 238 -7.35 -0.87 14.99
N ILE A 239 -6.77 -0.08 15.92
CA ILE A 239 -6.47 -0.51 17.29
C ILE A 239 -7.01 0.48 18.32
N LEU A 240 -7.11 0.07 19.59
CA LEU A 240 -7.40 0.96 20.70
C LEU A 240 -6.10 1.26 21.47
N GLU A 241 -5.83 2.54 21.71
CA GLU A 241 -4.72 3.00 22.51
C GLU A 241 -5.18 4.03 23.55
N GLU A 242 -4.60 3.97 24.72
CA GLU A 242 -4.79 4.96 25.79
C GLU A 242 -3.62 5.93 25.79
N ASP A 243 -3.91 7.24 25.85
CA ASP A 243 -2.89 8.26 25.96
C ASP A 243 -2.42 8.44 27.42
N GLU A 244 -1.41 9.28 27.63
CA GLU A 244 -0.83 9.58 28.95
C GLU A 244 -1.85 10.18 29.95
N ASN A 245 -2.97 10.70 29.50
CA ASN A 245 -4.05 11.28 30.32
C ASN A 245 -5.17 10.27 30.60
N GLY A 246 -5.05 9.02 30.15
CA GLY A 246 -6.06 7.98 30.31
C GLY A 246 -7.22 8.08 29.30
N GLN A 247 -7.09 8.87 28.25
CA GLN A 247 -8.07 8.94 27.17
C GLN A 247 -7.81 7.83 26.16
N THR A 248 -8.81 6.97 25.95
CA THR A 248 -8.73 5.93 24.91
C THR A 248 -9.15 6.48 23.55
N TYR A 249 -8.37 6.20 22.52
CA TYR A 249 -8.62 6.53 21.13
C TYR A 249 -8.71 5.27 20.27
N ARG A 250 -9.45 5.38 19.18
CA ARG A 250 -9.45 4.41 18.09
C ARG A 250 -8.47 4.90 17.02
N ILE A 251 -7.29 4.28 16.96
CA ILE A 251 -6.24 4.65 16.00
C ILE A 251 -6.53 3.97 14.67
N LEU A 252 -6.61 4.77 13.61
CA LEU A 252 -6.81 4.29 12.24
C LEU A 252 -5.49 4.26 11.48
N TYR A 253 -5.12 3.08 10.98
CA TYR A 253 -4.00 2.86 10.08
C TYR A 253 -4.45 2.82 8.62
N ASP A 254 -5.56 2.18 8.35
CA ASP A 254 -6.11 2.02 7.02
C ASP A 254 -7.62 2.21 7.03
N ILE A 255 -8.13 2.96 6.07
CA ILE A 255 -9.54 3.18 5.82
C ILE A 255 -9.82 2.60 4.44
N ILE A 256 -10.86 1.81 4.30
CA ILE A 256 -11.11 1.08 3.07
C ILE A 256 -12.38 1.60 2.39
N VAL A 257 -12.25 2.14 1.19
CA VAL A 257 -13.37 2.46 0.30
C VAL A 257 -13.59 1.25 -0.61
N LYS A 258 -14.69 0.54 -0.39
CA LYS A 258 -15.05 -0.64 -1.17
C LYS A 258 -15.61 -0.27 -2.55
N GLN A 259 -15.71 -1.23 -3.48
CA GLN A 259 -16.24 -1.02 -4.83
C GLN A 259 -17.68 -0.46 -4.84
N THR A 260 -18.45 -0.69 -3.78
CA THR A 260 -19.80 -0.12 -3.60
C THR A 260 -19.80 1.34 -3.19
N GLY A 261 -18.63 1.92 -2.89
CA GLY A 261 -18.46 3.23 -2.26
C GLY A 261 -18.63 3.21 -0.74
N GLN A 262 -18.87 2.06 -0.11
CA GLN A 262 -18.97 2.00 1.35
C GLN A 262 -17.58 2.16 1.99
N ILE A 263 -17.51 2.97 3.05
CA ILE A 263 -16.30 3.24 3.81
C ILE A 263 -16.24 2.31 5.01
N HIS A 264 -15.13 1.61 5.17
CA HIS A 264 -14.87 0.67 6.25
C HIS A 264 -13.66 1.11 7.08
N SER A 265 -13.70 0.85 8.37
CA SER A 265 -12.58 1.10 9.30
C SER A 265 -11.70 -0.12 9.50
N ASP A 266 -12.05 -1.25 8.94
CA ASP A 266 -11.28 -2.48 9.02
C ASP A 266 -11.50 -3.38 7.78
N TRP A 267 -10.56 -4.29 7.53
CA TRP A 267 -10.61 -5.29 6.45
C TRP A 267 -11.68 -6.36 6.69
N ASP A 268 -12.10 -6.54 7.94
CA ASP A 268 -13.18 -7.48 8.34
C ASP A 268 -14.59 -7.08 7.88
N GLY A 269 -14.72 -5.90 7.25
CA GLY A 269 -15.99 -5.38 6.77
C GLY A 269 -16.72 -4.46 7.76
N THR A 270 -16.08 -4.07 8.87
CA THR A 270 -16.65 -3.10 9.81
C THR A 270 -16.87 -1.75 9.13
N VAL A 271 -18.13 -1.33 9.01
CA VAL A 271 -18.50 -0.02 8.43
C VAL A 271 -18.05 1.09 9.37
N MET A 272 -17.39 2.08 8.78
CA MET A 272 -16.87 3.23 9.52
C MET A 272 -17.99 4.20 9.90
N ASP A 273 -17.96 4.68 11.13
CA ASP A 273 -18.77 5.83 11.55
C ASP A 273 -18.11 7.13 11.06
N VAL A 274 -18.52 7.56 9.86
CA VAL A 274 -17.95 8.76 9.19
C VAL A 274 -18.22 10.03 10.00
N ASP A 275 -19.36 10.14 10.67
CA ASP A 275 -19.71 11.32 11.46
C ASP A 275 -18.84 11.43 12.72
N ALA A 276 -18.54 10.31 13.37
CA ALA A 276 -17.58 10.29 14.47
C ALA A 276 -16.16 10.64 13.99
N TYR A 277 -15.79 10.24 12.77
CA TYR A 277 -14.47 10.53 12.19
C TYR A 277 -14.28 12.02 11.82
N ARG A 278 -15.35 12.79 11.61
CA ARG A 278 -15.24 14.25 11.34
C ARG A 278 -14.48 15.03 12.41
N ASN A 279 -14.35 14.45 13.61
CA ASN A 279 -13.60 15.03 14.72
C ASN A 279 -12.29 14.29 14.98
N VAL A 280 -11.72 13.66 13.96
CA VAL A 280 -10.47 12.89 14.09
C VAL A 280 -9.34 13.77 14.64
N VAL A 281 -8.59 13.22 15.58
CA VAL A 281 -7.35 13.83 16.06
C VAL A 281 -6.24 13.43 15.09
N PHE A 282 -5.67 14.42 14.40
CA PHE A 282 -4.54 14.18 13.50
C PHE A 282 -3.26 14.03 14.32
N GLU A 283 -2.57 12.90 14.15
CA GLU A 283 -1.24 12.70 14.70
C GLU A 283 -0.19 13.10 13.65
N PRO A 284 0.58 14.17 13.87
CA PRO A 284 1.62 14.55 12.93
C PRO A 284 2.71 13.49 12.90
N TYR A 285 3.33 13.32 11.72
CA TYR A 285 4.56 12.55 11.65
C TYR A 285 5.64 13.33 12.39
N ASP A 286 5.97 12.86 13.59
CA ASP A 286 7.10 13.38 14.32
C ASP A 286 8.38 12.81 13.73
N LEU A 287 9.09 13.65 12.98
CA LEU A 287 10.44 13.37 12.50
C LEU A 287 11.47 13.34 13.66
N VAL A 288 11.03 13.55 14.90
CA VAL A 288 11.87 13.24 16.04
C VAL A 288 12.14 11.76 16.00
N VAL A 289 13.23 11.48 15.41
CA VAL A 289 13.89 10.22 15.40
C VAL A 289 13.95 9.76 16.85
N ARG A 290 13.16 8.77 17.20
CA ARG A 290 13.30 8.13 18.52
C ARG A 290 14.72 7.57 18.55
N GLU A 291 15.51 8.00 19.54
CA GLU A 291 16.86 7.47 19.73
C GLU A 291 16.83 5.93 19.61
N GLY A 292 17.65 5.39 18.73
CA GLY A 292 17.67 3.96 18.41
C GLY A 292 16.95 3.55 17.13
N TYR A 293 16.32 4.48 16.40
CA TYR A 293 15.62 4.23 15.11
C TYR A 293 16.23 4.97 13.95
N ILE A 294 17.34 5.64 14.14
CA ILE A 294 18.06 6.26 13.06
C ILE A 294 19.11 5.29 12.56
N ASN A 295 19.10 5.17 11.26
CA ASN A 295 20.27 4.91 10.43
C ASN A 295 21.54 4.72 11.27
N GLU A 296 21.78 3.54 11.77
CA GLU A 296 23.11 3.04 12.05
C GLU A 296 23.63 2.33 10.81
#